data_1078c2f14effbd0597eb30fe339e5b87
#
_entry.id   1078c2f14effbd0597eb30fe339e5b87
#
_cell.length_a   1.000
_cell.length_b   1.000
_cell.length_c   1.000
_cell.angle_alpha   90.00
_cell.angle_beta   90.00
_cell.angle_gamma   90.00
#
_symmetry.space_group_name_H-M   'P 1'
#
loop_
_entity.id
_entity.type
_entity.pdbx_description
1 polymer ?
#
loop_
_entity_poly.entity_id
_entity_poly.type
_entity_poly.pdbx_seq_one_letter_code
_entity_poly.pdbx_strand_id
1 'polypeptide(L)'
;MIQTMIADDEALARQKLRVLLRHEPDIQVVGEASSPSEIVSQVQAKKPELLFLDICMPTMNGLDVIAELSRDRSVPLPHIIITTAHGEYAVRAFEMRAADYLMKPYSAERLHSALVYARERIQSGAVKGSQEGKPAGARPTPARIVFKSRGRILFLPITEIRWIAAEENYVRICTGTESHLLRETMTGIESKLDSQMFMRVHRSAIVNLKYVKEVRRETTGDFSVLLSNGQKVAMSRSHHSNIDSLIARL
;
A
#
# COMPACT_ATOMS: atom_id res chain seq x y z
N MET A 1 0.18 -23.65 5.27
CA MET A 1 1.04 -23.06 6.33
C MET A 1 2.02 -22.14 5.64
N ILE A 2 2.00 -20.84 5.97
CA ILE A 2 2.90 -19.83 5.40
C ILE A 2 4.22 -19.85 6.19
N GLN A 3 5.30 -20.25 5.54
CA GLN A 3 6.63 -20.25 6.13
C GLN A 3 7.11 -18.81 6.33
N THR A 4 7.28 -18.42 7.58
CA THR A 4 7.52 -17.03 7.97
C THR A 4 8.85 -16.91 8.70
N MET A 5 9.60 -15.84 8.39
CA MET A 5 10.83 -15.49 9.07
C MET A 5 10.71 -14.12 9.76
N ILE A 6 11.36 -13.96 10.90
CA ILE A 6 11.40 -12.71 11.67
C ILE A 6 12.84 -12.19 11.68
N ALA A 7 13.04 -10.95 11.26
CA ALA A 7 14.33 -10.28 11.22
C ALA A 7 14.28 -8.94 11.96
N ASP A 8 14.99 -8.85 13.07
CA ASP A 8 15.02 -7.68 13.95
C ASP A 8 16.25 -7.83 14.86
N ASP A 9 17.03 -6.79 15.08
CA ASP A 9 18.21 -6.87 15.97
C ASP A 9 17.79 -6.94 17.44
N GLU A 10 16.61 -6.41 17.79
CA GLU A 10 16.08 -6.46 19.15
C GLU A 10 15.44 -7.83 19.48
N ALA A 11 16.04 -8.59 20.39
CA ALA A 11 15.51 -9.90 20.81
C ALA A 11 14.08 -9.82 21.38
N LEU A 12 13.76 -8.74 22.13
CA LEU A 12 12.42 -8.53 22.68
C LEU A 12 11.38 -8.26 21.60
N ALA A 13 11.74 -7.54 20.53
CA ALA A 13 10.85 -7.30 19.40
C ALA A 13 10.53 -8.62 18.66
N ARG A 14 11.55 -9.46 18.40
CA ARG A 14 11.34 -10.79 17.82
C ARG A 14 10.44 -11.66 18.70
N GLN A 15 10.70 -11.71 20.01
CA GLN A 15 9.88 -12.48 20.94
C GLN A 15 8.43 -12.02 20.96
N LYS A 16 8.19 -10.70 21.00
CA LYS A 16 6.84 -10.11 20.99
C LYS A 16 6.09 -10.45 19.71
N LEU A 17 6.74 -10.31 18.55
CA LEU A 17 6.14 -10.66 17.27
C LEU A 17 5.82 -12.15 17.20
N ARG A 18 6.73 -13.01 17.64
CA ARG A 18 6.51 -14.46 17.70
C ARG A 18 5.31 -14.85 18.58
N VAL A 19 5.12 -14.17 19.73
CA VAL A 19 3.95 -14.40 20.59
C VAL A 19 2.66 -14.02 19.87
N LEU A 20 2.63 -12.88 19.17
CA LEU A 20 1.48 -12.44 18.41
C LEU A 20 1.16 -13.42 17.24
N LEU A 21 2.18 -13.90 16.54
CA LEU A 21 2.01 -14.84 15.42
C LEU A 21 1.50 -16.22 15.84
N ARG A 22 1.63 -16.62 17.12
CA ARG A 22 1.03 -17.88 17.62
C ARG A 22 -0.51 -17.90 17.55
N HIS A 23 -1.15 -16.74 17.50
CA HIS A 23 -2.60 -16.63 17.34
C HIS A 23 -3.06 -16.70 15.88
N GLU A 24 -2.13 -16.84 14.94
CA GLU A 24 -2.40 -16.96 13.51
C GLU A 24 -2.12 -18.42 13.06
N PRO A 25 -3.15 -19.26 12.94
CA PRO A 25 -2.98 -20.72 12.85
C PRO A 25 -2.32 -21.20 11.56
N ASP A 26 -2.31 -20.37 10.52
CA ASP A 26 -1.70 -20.66 9.23
C ASP A 26 -0.26 -20.14 9.08
N ILE A 27 0.28 -19.46 10.11
CA ILE A 27 1.64 -18.92 10.11
C ILE A 27 2.58 -19.86 10.86
N GLN A 28 3.68 -20.24 10.20
CA GLN A 28 4.75 -21.04 10.80
C GLN A 28 6.06 -20.25 10.80
N VAL A 29 6.55 -19.87 11.98
CA VAL A 29 7.86 -19.23 12.11
C VAL A 29 8.96 -20.28 11.93
N VAL A 30 9.68 -20.21 10.80
CA VAL A 30 10.75 -21.14 10.42
C VAL A 30 12.14 -20.62 10.73
N GLY A 31 12.29 -19.33 11.04
CA GLY A 31 13.58 -18.73 11.37
C GLY A 31 13.47 -17.36 11.99
N GLU A 32 14.53 -17.01 12.72
CA GLU A 32 14.76 -15.68 13.25
C GLU A 32 16.18 -15.25 12.90
N ALA A 33 16.38 -13.97 12.61
CA ALA A 33 17.68 -13.38 12.34
C ALA A 33 17.83 -12.06 13.09
N SER A 34 19.05 -11.78 13.52
CA SER A 34 19.41 -10.58 14.28
C SER A 34 20.36 -9.67 13.53
N SER A 35 20.83 -10.08 12.36
CA SER A 35 21.76 -9.32 11.54
C SER A 35 21.46 -9.48 10.04
N PRO A 36 21.86 -8.51 9.20
CA PRO A 36 21.71 -8.58 7.75
C PRO A 36 22.27 -9.85 7.12
N SER A 37 23.47 -10.27 7.52
CA SER A 37 24.09 -11.49 7.01
C SER A 37 23.33 -12.77 7.36
N GLU A 38 22.78 -12.83 8.58
CA GLU A 38 21.91 -13.94 8.99
C GLU A 38 20.61 -13.95 8.16
N ILE A 39 20.03 -12.78 7.85
CA ILE A 39 18.82 -12.69 7.05
C ILE A 39 19.06 -13.29 5.68
N VAL A 40 20.09 -12.82 4.97
CA VAL A 40 20.41 -13.32 3.62
C VAL A 40 20.66 -14.82 3.64
N SER A 41 21.50 -15.30 4.55
CA SER A 41 21.82 -16.74 4.68
C SER A 41 20.58 -17.59 4.98
N GLN A 42 19.73 -17.16 5.92
CA GLN A 42 18.54 -17.92 6.30
C GLN A 42 17.44 -17.87 5.24
N VAL A 43 17.26 -16.76 4.53
CA VAL A 43 16.32 -16.66 3.40
C VAL A 43 16.73 -17.62 2.29
N GLN A 44 18.03 -17.70 1.96
CA GLN A 44 18.55 -18.64 0.97
C GLN A 44 18.33 -20.11 1.38
N ALA A 45 18.59 -20.43 2.65
CA ALA A 45 18.49 -21.80 3.16
C ALA A 45 17.03 -22.26 3.35
N LYS A 46 16.17 -21.39 3.88
CA LYS A 46 14.80 -21.76 4.32
C LYS A 46 13.71 -21.38 3.32
N LYS A 47 14.01 -20.46 2.40
CA LYS A 47 13.09 -19.96 1.37
C LYS A 47 11.70 -19.58 1.92
N PRO A 48 11.63 -18.71 2.94
CA PRO A 48 10.35 -18.33 3.55
C PRO A 48 9.45 -17.64 2.52
N GLU A 49 8.14 -17.78 2.69
CA GLU A 49 7.14 -17.09 1.86
C GLU A 49 6.89 -15.65 2.36
N LEU A 50 7.08 -15.44 3.69
CA LEU A 50 6.87 -14.17 4.35
C LEU A 50 8.07 -13.81 5.23
N LEU A 51 8.51 -12.55 5.16
CA LEU A 51 9.59 -12.00 5.98
C LEU A 51 9.09 -10.75 6.71
N PHE A 52 9.10 -10.77 8.04
CA PHE A 52 9.04 -9.55 8.84
C PHE A 52 10.44 -9.00 8.99
N LEU A 53 10.65 -7.74 8.62
CA LEU A 53 11.96 -7.14 8.53
C LEU A 53 12.00 -5.77 9.21
N ASP A 54 12.83 -5.60 10.24
CA ASP A 54 13.16 -4.27 10.74
C ASP A 54 14.08 -3.53 9.74
N ILE A 55 13.82 -2.25 9.56
CA ILE A 55 14.66 -1.38 8.74
C ILE A 55 15.90 -0.92 9.52
N CYS A 56 15.75 -0.64 10.80
CA CYS A 56 16.78 0.03 11.61
C CYS A 56 17.66 -1.00 12.34
N MET A 57 18.43 -1.75 11.58
CA MET A 57 19.42 -2.66 12.13
C MET A 57 20.83 -2.05 12.10
N PRO A 58 21.71 -2.38 13.06
CA PRO A 58 23.11 -2.03 12.99
C PRO A 58 23.76 -2.57 11.70
N THR A 59 24.74 -1.84 11.19
CA THR A 59 25.57 -2.20 10.04
C THR A 59 24.96 -2.09 8.65
N MET A 60 23.68 -2.39 8.46
CA MET A 60 23.02 -2.30 7.15
C MET A 60 21.53 -2.00 7.36
N ASN A 61 21.00 -1.07 6.58
CA ASN A 61 19.56 -0.76 6.59
C ASN A 61 18.77 -1.93 5.98
N GLY A 62 17.61 -2.24 6.56
CA GLY A 62 16.74 -3.31 6.03
C GLY A 62 16.33 -3.14 4.56
N LEU A 63 16.28 -1.90 4.06
CA LEU A 63 16.04 -1.65 2.64
C LEU A 63 17.20 -2.14 1.76
N ASP A 64 18.43 -2.04 2.23
CA ASP A 64 19.60 -2.55 1.52
C ASP A 64 19.61 -4.09 1.51
N VAL A 65 19.11 -4.72 2.60
CA VAL A 65 18.88 -6.18 2.64
C VAL A 65 17.87 -6.61 1.58
N ILE A 66 16.76 -5.85 1.41
CA ILE A 66 15.78 -6.13 0.35
C ILE A 66 16.44 -6.04 -1.03
N ALA A 67 17.27 -5.02 -1.25
CA ALA A 67 17.98 -4.84 -2.52
C ALA A 67 18.95 -5.98 -2.78
N GLU A 68 19.65 -6.48 -1.76
CA GLU A 68 20.55 -7.62 -1.87
C GLU A 68 19.80 -8.91 -2.19
N LEU A 69 18.74 -9.23 -1.45
CA LEU A 69 17.87 -10.38 -1.71
C LEU A 69 17.27 -10.34 -3.13
N SER A 70 16.96 -9.14 -3.64
CA SER A 70 16.38 -8.98 -4.98
C SER A 70 17.38 -9.23 -6.11
N ARG A 71 18.70 -9.14 -5.85
CA ARG A 71 19.77 -9.43 -6.83
C ARG A 71 19.96 -10.92 -7.05
N ASP A 72 19.75 -11.71 -6.02
CA ASP A 72 19.85 -13.18 -6.10
C ASP A 72 18.57 -13.77 -6.69
N ARG A 73 18.60 -14.01 -7.99
CA ARG A 73 17.45 -14.61 -8.72
C ARG A 73 17.30 -16.13 -8.50
N SER A 74 18.21 -16.76 -7.79
CA SER A 74 18.18 -18.20 -7.52
C SER A 74 17.16 -18.56 -6.44
N VAL A 75 16.80 -17.60 -5.60
CA VAL A 75 15.82 -17.76 -4.51
C VAL A 75 14.63 -16.82 -4.74
N PRO A 76 13.40 -17.29 -4.61
CA PRO A 76 12.22 -16.42 -4.66
C PRO A 76 12.30 -15.37 -3.55
N LEU A 77 12.09 -14.10 -3.89
CA LEU A 77 12.02 -13.04 -2.89
C LEU A 77 10.76 -13.26 -2.04
N PRO A 78 10.87 -13.33 -0.70
CA PRO A 78 9.69 -13.44 0.17
C PRO A 78 8.81 -12.20 0.08
N HIS A 79 7.54 -12.32 0.42
CA HIS A 79 6.71 -11.16 0.71
C HIS A 79 7.22 -10.49 1.98
N ILE A 80 7.44 -9.18 1.95
CA ILE A 80 8.10 -8.47 3.04
C ILE A 80 7.09 -7.58 3.75
N ILE A 81 6.92 -7.77 5.06
CA ILE A 81 6.26 -6.83 5.96
C ILE A 81 7.35 -6.14 6.76
N ILE A 82 7.46 -4.83 6.59
CA ILE A 82 8.43 -4.03 7.31
C ILE A 82 7.92 -3.73 8.72
N THR A 83 8.78 -3.89 9.72
CA THR A 83 8.50 -3.55 11.12
C THR A 83 9.55 -2.55 11.61
N THR A 84 9.17 -1.35 12.05
CA THR A 84 10.14 -0.36 12.52
C THR A 84 9.51 0.71 13.42
N ALA A 85 10.32 1.37 14.23
CA ALA A 85 9.93 2.55 15.01
C ALA A 85 9.92 3.85 14.17
N HIS A 86 10.50 3.84 12.98
CA HIS A 86 10.80 5.01 12.17
C HIS A 86 9.88 5.12 10.96
N GLY A 87 8.99 6.09 10.99
CA GLY A 87 8.00 6.30 9.93
C GLY A 87 8.52 6.92 8.63
N GLU A 88 9.70 7.53 8.64
CA GLU A 88 10.28 8.17 7.46
C GLU A 88 10.62 7.19 6.32
N TYR A 89 10.82 5.93 6.64
CA TYR A 89 11.13 4.89 5.65
C TYR A 89 9.90 4.31 4.95
N ALA A 90 8.68 4.65 5.39
CA ALA A 90 7.46 4.09 4.83
C ALA A 90 7.32 4.30 3.32
N VAL A 91 7.66 5.49 2.82
CA VAL A 91 7.59 5.81 1.38
C VAL A 91 8.56 4.92 0.58
N ARG A 92 9.82 4.80 1.02
CA ARG A 92 10.83 3.96 0.35
C ARG A 92 10.48 2.48 0.41
N ALA A 93 9.89 2.02 1.51
CA ALA A 93 9.42 0.65 1.67
C ALA A 93 8.37 0.28 0.60
N PHE A 94 7.46 1.21 0.31
CA PHE A 94 6.46 1.02 -0.76
C PHE A 94 7.08 1.02 -2.16
N GLU A 95 8.05 1.88 -2.43
CA GLU A 95 8.80 1.88 -3.70
C GLU A 95 9.47 0.52 -3.96
N MET A 96 9.92 -0.15 -2.90
CA MET A 96 10.53 -1.49 -2.94
C MET A 96 9.51 -2.64 -2.89
N ARG A 97 8.21 -2.36 -3.07
CA ARG A 97 7.12 -3.34 -3.12
C ARG A 97 6.94 -4.18 -1.85
N ALA A 98 7.29 -3.65 -0.68
CA ALA A 98 6.93 -4.29 0.59
C ALA A 98 5.42 -4.59 0.62
N ALA A 99 5.05 -5.74 1.19
CA ALA A 99 3.65 -6.14 1.29
C ALA A 99 2.88 -5.22 2.23
N ASP A 100 3.45 -4.88 3.37
CA ASP A 100 2.89 -3.91 4.33
C ASP A 100 3.99 -3.31 5.21
N TYR A 101 3.58 -2.37 6.09
CA TYR A 101 4.45 -1.64 6.99
C TYR A 101 3.82 -1.55 8.38
N LEU A 102 4.51 -2.04 9.39
CA LEU A 102 4.08 -2.04 10.79
C LEU A 102 4.94 -1.09 11.61
N MET A 103 4.37 0.01 12.06
CA MET A 103 5.08 0.95 12.94
C MET A 103 5.01 0.48 14.39
N LYS A 104 6.18 0.25 15.00
CA LYS A 104 6.31 -0.10 16.42
C LYS A 104 5.91 1.10 17.32
N PRO A 105 5.12 0.91 18.41
CA PRO A 105 4.45 -0.35 18.78
C PRO A 105 3.18 -0.58 17.94
N TYR A 106 2.94 -1.80 17.51
CA TYR A 106 1.71 -2.19 16.79
C TYR A 106 0.85 -3.14 17.62
N SER A 107 -0.47 -3.09 17.37
CA SER A 107 -1.45 -3.97 18.03
C SER A 107 -1.60 -5.30 17.29
N ALA A 108 -2.25 -6.28 17.95
CA ALA A 108 -2.58 -7.57 17.34
C ALA A 108 -3.50 -7.39 16.12
N GLU A 109 -4.48 -6.48 16.19
CA GLU A 109 -5.41 -6.19 15.09
C GLU A 109 -4.68 -5.60 13.88
N ARG A 110 -3.67 -4.74 14.13
CA ARG A 110 -2.86 -4.17 13.04
C ARG A 110 -1.98 -5.22 12.38
N LEU A 111 -1.39 -6.14 13.16
CA LEU A 111 -0.65 -7.28 12.64
C LEU A 111 -1.57 -8.20 11.83
N HIS A 112 -2.75 -8.54 12.36
CA HIS A 112 -3.75 -9.36 11.65
C HIS A 112 -4.12 -8.75 10.29
N SER A 113 -4.37 -7.44 10.24
CA SER A 113 -4.68 -6.73 8.98
C SER A 113 -3.54 -6.82 7.97
N ALA A 114 -2.27 -6.73 8.41
CA ALA A 114 -1.11 -6.88 7.54
C ALA A 114 -1.00 -8.32 6.99
N LEU A 115 -1.31 -9.31 7.83
CA LEU A 115 -1.29 -10.72 7.44
C LEU A 115 -2.40 -11.06 6.44
N VAL A 116 -3.61 -10.52 6.61
CA VAL A 116 -4.70 -10.70 5.62
C VAL A 116 -4.21 -10.30 4.22
N TYR A 117 -3.58 -9.14 4.13
CA TYR A 117 -3.06 -8.65 2.87
C TYR A 117 -1.89 -9.48 2.30
N ALA A 118 -0.97 -9.93 3.18
CA ALA A 118 0.12 -10.81 2.76
C ALA A 118 -0.40 -12.16 2.24
N ARG A 119 -1.44 -12.72 2.86
CA ARG A 119 -2.11 -13.97 2.43
C ARG A 119 -2.66 -13.87 1.02
N GLU A 120 -3.37 -12.79 0.72
CA GLU A 120 -3.91 -12.55 -0.62
C GLU A 120 -2.81 -12.52 -1.68
N ARG A 121 -1.68 -11.89 -1.39
CA ARG A 121 -0.53 -11.82 -2.29
C ARG A 121 0.17 -13.17 -2.48
N ILE A 122 0.36 -13.93 -1.41
CA ILE A 122 0.95 -15.26 -1.46
C ILE A 122 0.07 -16.20 -2.30
N GLN A 123 -1.25 -16.20 -2.07
CA GLN A 123 -2.20 -17.02 -2.79
C GLN A 123 -2.32 -16.65 -4.28
N SER A 124 -2.23 -15.37 -4.62
CA SER A 124 -2.28 -14.91 -6.01
C SER A 124 -1.01 -15.20 -6.80
N GLY A 125 0.03 -15.74 -6.19
CA GLY A 125 1.31 -16.05 -6.84
C GLY A 125 2.08 -14.80 -7.31
N ALA A 126 1.78 -13.63 -6.78
CA ALA A 126 2.29 -12.33 -7.21
C ALA A 126 3.76 -12.06 -6.85
N VAL A 127 4.56 -13.09 -6.55
CA VAL A 127 6.02 -13.01 -6.33
C VAL A 127 6.78 -13.70 -7.48
N LYS A 128 6.32 -13.61 -8.70
CA LYS A 128 7.21 -13.92 -9.82
C LYS A 128 7.96 -12.66 -10.21
N GLY A 129 9.21 -12.62 -9.77
CA GLY A 129 10.18 -11.66 -10.26
C GLY A 129 10.19 -11.58 -11.78
N SER A 130 10.45 -10.37 -12.27
CA SER A 130 10.88 -10.07 -13.63
C SER A 130 10.12 -10.80 -14.76
N GLN A 131 9.11 -10.15 -15.29
CA GLN A 131 8.82 -10.27 -16.72
C GLN A 131 9.10 -8.91 -17.36
N GLU A 132 10.27 -8.80 -17.94
CA GLU A 132 10.50 -7.94 -19.10
C GLU A 132 9.55 -8.43 -20.20
N GLY A 133 8.74 -7.53 -20.71
CA GLY A 133 8.00 -7.76 -21.95
C GLY A 133 6.52 -8.14 -21.78
N LYS A 134 5.69 -7.19 -21.28
CA LYS A 134 4.30 -7.07 -21.70
C LYS A 134 3.83 -5.62 -21.65
N PRO A 135 2.92 -5.20 -22.56
CA PRO A 135 2.58 -3.80 -22.78
C PRO A 135 1.91 -3.15 -21.59
N ALA A 136 2.04 -1.84 -21.50
CA ALA A 136 1.47 -0.96 -20.47
C ALA A 136 -0.01 -1.25 -20.21
N GLY A 137 -0.30 -1.88 -19.04
CA GLY A 137 -1.66 -2.14 -18.60
C GLY A 137 -1.63 -2.79 -17.22
N ALA A 138 -2.00 -2.02 -16.19
CA ALA A 138 -2.14 -2.38 -14.79
C ALA A 138 -0.83 -2.49 -13.98
N ARG A 139 -0.32 -1.35 -13.49
CA ARG A 139 0.53 -1.32 -12.30
C ARG A 139 -0.29 -1.89 -11.14
N PRO A 140 0.24 -2.86 -10.33
CA PRO A 140 -0.46 -3.27 -9.12
C PRO A 140 -0.54 -2.06 -8.19
N THR A 141 -1.73 -1.53 -8.05
CA THR A 141 -2.00 -0.36 -7.23
C THR A 141 -1.79 -0.72 -5.76
N PRO A 142 -1.08 0.08 -4.97
CA PRO A 142 -0.92 -0.19 -3.56
C PRO A 142 -2.31 -0.22 -2.89
N ALA A 143 -2.58 -1.26 -2.10
CA ALA A 143 -3.87 -1.37 -1.40
C ALA A 143 -4.09 -0.25 -0.36
N ARG A 144 -3.04 0.52 -0.04
CA ARG A 144 -3.08 1.64 0.91
C ARG A 144 -2.24 2.81 0.40
N ILE A 145 -2.71 4.03 0.64
CA ILE A 145 -1.90 5.24 0.51
C ILE A 145 -1.24 5.52 1.86
N VAL A 146 0.07 5.75 1.83
CA VAL A 146 0.83 6.15 3.01
C VAL A 146 1.25 7.60 2.86
N PHE A 147 0.95 8.40 3.87
CA PHE A 147 1.32 9.80 3.88
C PHE A 147 1.55 10.35 5.28
N LYS A 148 2.35 11.41 5.38
CA LYS A 148 2.60 12.13 6.62
C LYS A 148 1.60 13.27 6.76
N SER A 149 0.84 13.29 7.85
CA SER A 149 -0.09 14.36 8.20
C SER A 149 0.04 14.72 9.67
N ARG A 150 0.28 16.01 9.96
CA ARG A 150 0.41 16.54 11.33
C ARG A 150 1.39 15.74 12.20
N GLY A 151 2.55 15.36 11.66
CA GLY A 151 3.56 14.57 12.37
C GLY A 151 3.25 13.09 12.55
N ARG A 152 2.10 12.60 12.05
CA ARG A 152 1.71 11.19 12.04
C ARG A 152 1.83 10.60 10.65
N ILE A 153 2.15 9.31 10.57
CA ILE A 153 2.08 8.57 9.32
C ILE A 153 0.75 7.83 9.30
N LEU A 154 -0.01 8.08 8.26
CA LEU A 154 -1.33 7.51 8.05
C LEU A 154 -1.24 6.46 6.93
N PHE A 155 -1.86 5.32 7.17
CA PHE A 155 -2.01 4.21 6.24
C PHE A 155 -3.49 4.11 5.89
N LEU A 156 -3.86 4.70 4.77
CA LEU A 156 -5.26 4.77 4.36
C LEU A 156 -5.55 3.71 3.30
N PRO A 157 -6.44 2.74 3.58
CA PRO A 157 -6.89 1.79 2.58
C PRO A 157 -7.49 2.53 1.38
N ILE A 158 -7.04 2.20 0.17
CA ILE A 158 -7.55 2.84 -1.05
C ILE A 158 -9.05 2.62 -1.20
N THR A 159 -9.55 1.48 -0.73
CA THR A 159 -10.97 1.13 -0.77
C THR A 159 -11.86 2.03 0.09
N GLU A 160 -11.30 2.72 1.08
CA GLU A 160 -12.03 3.66 1.94
C GLU A 160 -12.10 5.07 1.35
N ILE A 161 -11.24 5.37 0.38
CA ILE A 161 -11.20 6.69 -0.27
C ILE A 161 -12.43 6.82 -1.17
N ARG A 162 -13.27 7.80 -0.91
CA ARG A 162 -14.45 8.11 -1.71
C ARG A 162 -14.14 9.11 -2.82
N TRP A 163 -13.39 10.15 -2.48
CA TRP A 163 -12.96 11.17 -3.44
C TRP A 163 -11.79 11.98 -2.87
N ILE A 164 -11.11 12.70 -3.75
CA ILE A 164 -9.94 13.52 -3.43
C ILE A 164 -10.16 14.90 -4.03
N ALA A 165 -9.89 15.96 -3.26
CA ALA A 165 -9.98 17.34 -3.69
C ALA A 165 -8.64 18.07 -3.55
N ALA A 166 -8.35 18.98 -4.45
CA ALA A 166 -7.28 19.96 -4.25
C ALA A 166 -7.69 21.01 -3.22
N GLU A 167 -6.77 21.36 -2.34
CA GLU A 167 -6.95 22.38 -1.31
C GLU A 167 -5.64 23.18 -1.15
N GLU A 168 -5.54 24.28 -1.87
CA GLU A 168 -4.33 25.12 -1.95
C GLU A 168 -3.07 24.28 -2.33
N ASN A 169 -2.13 24.15 -1.39
CA ASN A 169 -0.89 23.37 -1.54
C ASN A 169 -1.03 21.92 -1.04
N TYR A 170 -2.25 21.46 -0.77
CA TYR A 170 -2.56 20.12 -0.26
C TYR A 170 -3.60 19.44 -1.14
N VAL A 171 -3.69 18.15 -1.02
CA VAL A 171 -4.85 17.37 -1.44
C VAL A 171 -5.61 16.90 -0.20
N ARG A 172 -6.92 17.02 -0.22
CA ARG A 172 -7.81 16.48 0.80
C ARG A 172 -8.30 15.12 0.33
N ILE A 173 -7.96 14.07 1.08
CA ILE A 173 -8.47 12.72 0.86
C ILE A 173 -9.68 12.53 1.76
N CYS A 174 -10.84 12.25 1.16
CA CYS A 174 -12.11 12.08 1.87
C CYS A 174 -12.50 10.61 1.91
N THR A 175 -12.69 10.08 3.11
CA THR A 175 -13.23 8.74 3.40
C THR A 175 -14.72 8.81 3.77
N GLY A 176 -15.26 7.71 4.31
CA GLY A 176 -16.65 7.70 4.79
C GLY A 176 -16.90 8.59 6.01
N THR A 177 -15.93 8.69 6.89
CA THR A 177 -16.04 9.30 8.21
C THR A 177 -15.08 10.45 8.43
N GLU A 178 -13.95 10.48 7.75
CA GLU A 178 -12.87 11.42 7.99
C GLU A 178 -12.35 12.06 6.71
N SER A 179 -11.56 13.13 6.86
CA SER A 179 -10.77 13.70 5.77
C SER A 179 -9.35 13.95 6.23
N HIS A 180 -8.40 13.74 5.33
CA HIS A 180 -6.97 13.87 5.60
C HIS A 180 -6.33 14.83 4.62
N LEU A 181 -5.49 15.74 5.12
CA LEU A 181 -4.72 16.66 4.29
C LEU A 181 -3.32 16.09 4.04
N LEU A 182 -2.98 15.97 2.78
CA LEU A 182 -1.69 15.50 2.29
C LEU A 182 -1.03 16.60 1.48
N ARG A 183 0.23 16.93 1.78
CA ARG A 183 1.02 17.85 0.96
C ARG A 183 1.53 17.11 -0.28
N GLU A 184 0.71 17.13 -1.31
CA GLU A 184 0.94 16.44 -2.58
C GLU A 184 0.22 17.19 -3.70
N THR A 185 0.59 16.93 -4.94
CA THR A 185 -0.12 17.44 -6.12
C THR A 185 -1.23 16.48 -6.55
N MET A 186 -2.26 17.01 -7.25
CA MET A 186 -3.32 16.16 -7.81
C MET A 186 -2.77 15.12 -8.79
N THR A 187 -1.76 15.48 -9.58
CA THR A 187 -1.09 14.54 -10.50
C THR A 187 -0.26 13.50 -9.76
N GLY A 188 0.44 13.91 -8.69
CA GLY A 188 1.22 12.99 -7.86
C GLY A 188 0.34 11.97 -7.14
N ILE A 189 -0.81 12.38 -6.58
CA ILE A 189 -1.72 11.43 -5.96
C ILE A 189 -2.40 10.53 -7.00
N GLU A 190 -2.80 11.07 -8.16
CA GLU A 190 -3.42 10.32 -9.25
C GLU A 190 -2.52 9.16 -9.74
N SER A 191 -1.21 9.38 -9.84
CA SER A 191 -0.27 8.34 -10.26
C SER A 191 -0.13 7.16 -9.27
N LYS A 192 -0.59 7.34 -8.03
CA LYS A 192 -0.59 6.33 -6.96
C LYS A 192 -1.91 5.57 -6.85
N LEU A 193 -2.93 6.00 -7.62
CA LEU A 193 -4.27 5.42 -7.61
C LEU A 193 -4.47 4.46 -8.79
N ASP A 194 -5.33 3.47 -8.59
CA ASP A 194 -5.76 2.58 -9.66
C ASP A 194 -6.72 3.30 -10.59
N SER A 195 -6.33 3.43 -11.85
CA SER A 195 -7.17 4.03 -12.89
C SER A 195 -8.45 3.22 -13.17
N GLN A 196 -8.55 1.96 -12.73
CA GLN A 196 -9.79 1.19 -12.81
C GLN A 196 -10.78 1.56 -11.70
N MET A 197 -10.27 2.02 -10.55
CA MET A 197 -11.08 2.40 -9.39
C MET A 197 -11.30 3.90 -9.28
N PHE A 198 -10.38 4.71 -9.79
CA PHE A 198 -10.41 6.16 -9.65
C PHE A 198 -10.38 6.86 -10.99
N MET A 199 -11.10 7.97 -11.07
CA MET A 199 -11.13 8.81 -12.24
C MET A 199 -10.98 10.28 -11.87
N ARG A 200 -10.10 10.98 -12.57
CA ARG A 200 -10.00 12.42 -12.47
C ARG A 200 -11.12 13.07 -13.27
N VAL A 201 -11.99 13.79 -12.59
CA VAL A 201 -13.18 14.44 -13.18
C VAL A 201 -13.00 15.95 -13.30
N HIS A 202 -12.06 16.51 -12.54
CA HIS A 202 -11.74 17.94 -12.57
C HIS A 202 -10.24 18.14 -12.29
N ARG A 203 -9.67 19.29 -12.71
CA ARG A 203 -8.28 19.63 -12.36
C ARG A 203 -8.01 19.57 -10.85
N SER A 204 -9.05 19.74 -10.03
CA SER A 204 -8.99 19.73 -8.57
C SER A 204 -9.76 18.57 -7.94
N ALA A 205 -10.21 17.54 -8.69
CA ALA A 205 -11.00 16.46 -8.11
C ALA A 205 -10.77 15.11 -8.81
N ILE A 206 -10.62 14.06 -7.99
CA ILE A 206 -10.59 12.64 -8.37
C ILE A 206 -11.68 11.93 -7.58
N VAL A 207 -12.48 11.08 -8.23
CA VAL A 207 -13.55 10.31 -7.60
C VAL A 207 -13.25 8.81 -7.66
N ASN A 208 -13.67 8.09 -6.63
CA ASN A 208 -13.68 6.63 -6.67
C ASN A 208 -14.99 6.17 -7.32
N LEU A 209 -14.87 5.41 -8.40
CA LEU A 209 -15.99 4.95 -9.22
C LEU A 209 -17.02 4.13 -8.43
N LYS A 210 -16.56 3.35 -7.44
CA LYS A 210 -17.42 2.57 -6.54
C LYS A 210 -18.46 3.42 -5.80
N TYR A 211 -18.17 4.68 -5.56
CA TYR A 211 -19.04 5.59 -4.80
C TYR A 211 -19.79 6.59 -5.70
N VAL A 212 -19.63 6.51 -7.02
CA VAL A 212 -20.41 7.31 -7.96
C VAL A 212 -21.83 6.79 -7.96
N LYS A 213 -22.79 7.68 -7.71
CA LYS A 213 -24.23 7.38 -7.77
C LYS A 213 -24.81 7.72 -9.12
N GLU A 214 -24.46 8.90 -9.65
CA GLU A 214 -24.94 9.39 -10.94
C GLU A 214 -24.05 10.51 -11.49
N VAL A 215 -24.14 10.72 -12.80
CA VAL A 215 -23.59 11.89 -13.49
C VAL A 215 -24.77 12.73 -13.97
N ARG A 216 -24.80 14.01 -13.58
CA ARG A 216 -25.85 14.96 -13.95
C ARG A 216 -25.34 16.01 -14.90
N ARG A 217 -26.15 16.34 -15.90
CA ARG A 217 -25.94 17.52 -16.70
C ARG A 217 -26.59 18.71 -16.01
N GLU A 218 -25.82 19.78 -15.77
CA GLU A 218 -26.28 20.99 -15.13
C GLU A 218 -26.94 21.93 -16.16
N THR A 219 -27.73 22.85 -15.67
CA THR A 219 -28.38 23.89 -16.49
C THR A 219 -27.39 24.76 -17.27
N THR A 220 -26.16 24.90 -16.79
CA THR A 220 -25.05 25.59 -17.45
C THR A 220 -24.42 24.79 -18.60
N GLY A 221 -24.88 23.55 -18.85
CA GLY A 221 -24.32 22.65 -19.84
C GLY A 221 -23.08 21.86 -19.38
N ASP A 222 -22.59 22.13 -18.19
CA ASP A 222 -21.51 21.37 -17.56
C ASP A 222 -22.04 20.08 -16.91
N PHE A 223 -21.15 19.19 -16.51
CA PHE A 223 -21.51 17.97 -15.80
C PHE A 223 -21.06 17.98 -14.35
N SER A 224 -21.78 17.27 -13.52
CA SER A 224 -21.38 16.99 -12.13
C SER A 224 -21.54 15.52 -11.81
N VAL A 225 -20.67 15.02 -10.93
CA VAL A 225 -20.70 13.66 -10.39
C VAL A 225 -21.31 13.73 -9.00
N LEU A 226 -22.38 13.00 -8.75
CA LEU A 226 -22.99 12.84 -7.44
C LEU A 226 -22.48 11.54 -6.81
N LEU A 227 -21.90 11.63 -5.63
CA LEU A 227 -21.43 10.48 -4.86
C LEU A 227 -22.54 9.94 -3.95
N SER A 228 -22.40 8.68 -3.53
CA SER A 228 -23.39 7.97 -2.69
C SER A 228 -23.64 8.63 -1.32
N ASN A 229 -22.71 9.47 -0.84
CA ASN A 229 -22.88 10.28 0.39
C ASN A 229 -23.56 11.64 0.15
N GLY A 230 -24.04 11.92 -1.06
CA GLY A 230 -24.65 13.19 -1.43
C GLY A 230 -23.66 14.29 -1.85
N GLN A 231 -22.35 14.02 -1.80
CA GLN A 231 -21.35 14.99 -2.25
C GLN A 231 -21.44 15.19 -3.75
N LYS A 232 -21.54 16.44 -4.19
CA LYS A 232 -21.54 16.84 -5.59
C LYS A 232 -20.13 17.34 -5.97
N VAL A 233 -19.57 16.77 -7.02
CA VAL A 233 -18.23 17.10 -7.55
C VAL A 233 -18.39 17.62 -8.98
N ALA A 234 -17.90 18.83 -9.26
CA ALA A 234 -17.94 19.39 -10.60
C ALA A 234 -17.02 18.62 -11.55
N MET A 235 -17.47 18.40 -12.78
CA MET A 235 -16.69 17.82 -13.85
C MET A 235 -16.28 18.90 -14.85
N SER A 236 -14.99 19.02 -15.15
CA SER A 236 -14.53 20.04 -16.09
C SER A 236 -14.72 19.60 -17.53
N ARG A 237 -14.90 20.55 -18.45
CA ARG A 237 -15.11 20.28 -19.90
C ARG A 237 -13.97 19.47 -20.51
N SER A 238 -12.75 19.66 -20.07
CA SER A 238 -11.59 18.88 -20.53
C SER A 238 -11.66 17.39 -20.16
N HIS A 239 -12.55 17.02 -19.24
CA HIS A 239 -12.76 15.63 -18.79
C HIS A 239 -14.11 15.05 -19.26
N HIS A 240 -14.85 15.77 -20.10
CA HIS A 240 -16.12 15.26 -20.67
C HIS A 240 -15.93 14.02 -21.54
N SER A 241 -14.79 13.89 -22.21
CA SER A 241 -14.44 12.65 -22.95
C SER A 241 -14.35 11.41 -22.06
N ASN A 242 -14.22 11.61 -20.74
CA ASN A 242 -14.19 10.51 -19.78
C ASN A 242 -15.61 10.03 -19.39
N ILE A 243 -16.68 10.74 -19.81
CA ILE A 243 -18.06 10.35 -19.46
C ILE A 243 -18.39 8.98 -20.03
N ASP A 244 -18.08 8.72 -21.31
CA ASP A 244 -18.32 7.42 -21.94
C ASP A 244 -17.52 6.31 -21.23
N SER A 245 -16.28 6.62 -20.86
CA SER A 245 -15.44 5.72 -20.06
C SER A 245 -15.97 5.51 -18.65
N LEU A 246 -16.61 6.53 -18.06
CA LEU A 246 -17.26 6.44 -16.76
C LEU A 246 -18.49 5.54 -16.82
N ILE A 247 -19.35 5.75 -17.83
CA ILE A 247 -20.58 4.96 -18.03
C ILE A 247 -20.23 3.49 -18.31
N ALA A 248 -19.18 3.22 -19.07
CA ALA A 248 -18.75 1.86 -19.38
C ALA A 248 -18.14 1.10 -18.17
N ARG A 249 -17.82 1.80 -17.08
CA ARG A 249 -17.18 1.23 -15.86
C ARG A 249 -18.11 1.17 -14.64
N LEU A 250 -19.32 1.74 -14.75
CA LEU A 250 -20.38 1.70 -13.73
C LEU A 250 -21.34 0.54 -14.02
#